data_557b11f2823095b5d59237be6587bf32
#
_entry.id   557b11f2823095b5d59237be6587bf32
#
_cell.length_a   1.000
_cell.length_b   1.000
_cell.length_c   1.000
_cell.angle_alpha   90.00
_cell.angle_beta   90.00
_cell.angle_gamma   90.00
#
_symmetry.space_group_name_H-M   'P 1'
#
loop_
_entity.id
_entity.type
_entity.pdbx_description
1 polymer ?
#
loop_
_entity_poly.entity_id
_entity_poly.type
_entity_poly.pdbx_seq_one_letter_code
_entity_poly.pdbx_strand_id
1 'polypeptide(L)'
;MIHSNSKIYVAGHNGLVGRAIIRELKKKGYKKIIAADRQKLDLTNQISVLRFLKKNKPDFIFLAAAKVGGIYSNNKYKADYLYENLAIQLNVINGAYLSGVKNLIFLGSSCIYPKNSKQPIKESYLLTGELEP
;
A
#
# COMPACT_ATOMS: atom_id res chain seq x y z
N MET A 1 11.97 -3.34 15.37
CA MET A 1 12.32 -1.92 15.14
C MET A 1 12.98 -1.75 13.76
N ILE A 2 12.77 -0.64 13.09
CA ILE A 2 13.47 -0.31 11.84
C ILE A 2 14.83 0.27 12.20
N HIS A 3 15.90 -0.28 11.65
CA HIS A 3 17.27 0.21 11.82
C HIS A 3 17.74 0.92 10.54
N SER A 4 18.75 1.79 10.64
CA SER A 4 19.28 2.55 9.49
C SER A 4 19.71 1.67 8.31
N ASN A 5 20.07 0.41 8.57
CA ASN A 5 20.48 -0.59 7.58
C ASN A 5 19.34 -1.48 7.07
N SER A 6 18.12 -1.33 7.58
CA SER A 6 16.97 -2.11 7.12
C SER A 6 16.68 -1.86 5.64
N LYS A 7 16.32 -2.92 4.93
CA LYS A 7 15.82 -2.85 3.56
C LYS A 7 14.33 -2.50 3.60
N ILE A 8 13.96 -1.36 3.04
CA ILE A 8 12.59 -0.87 3.08
C ILE A 8 12.05 -0.81 1.66
N TYR A 9 11.00 -1.57 1.39
CA TYR A 9 10.29 -1.50 0.12
C TYR A 9 9.10 -0.54 0.22
N VAL A 10 9.04 0.41 -0.73
CA VAL A 10 7.91 1.35 -0.84
C VAL A 10 7.18 1.06 -2.14
N ALA A 11 6.09 0.28 -2.05
CA ALA A 11 5.18 0.05 -3.15
C ALA A 11 4.35 1.31 -3.42
N GLY A 12 4.30 1.78 -4.67
CA GLY A 12 3.64 3.04 -5.01
C GLY A 12 4.51 4.29 -4.78
N HIS A 13 5.82 4.14 -4.85
CA HIS A 13 6.82 5.19 -4.59
C HIS A 13 6.67 6.45 -5.46
N ASN A 14 6.03 6.38 -6.63
CA ASN A 14 5.77 7.51 -7.53
C ASN A 14 4.50 8.30 -7.18
N GLY A 15 3.62 7.75 -6.32
CA GLY A 15 2.42 8.43 -5.84
C GLY A 15 2.72 9.52 -4.81
N LEU A 16 1.71 10.33 -4.49
CA LEU A 16 1.82 11.42 -3.50
C LEU A 16 2.40 10.92 -2.16
N VAL A 17 1.77 9.91 -1.58
CA VAL A 17 2.16 9.36 -0.28
C VAL A 17 3.49 8.62 -0.36
N GLY A 18 3.69 7.80 -1.40
CA GLY A 18 4.94 7.06 -1.59
C GLY A 18 6.16 7.97 -1.69
N ARG A 19 6.07 9.09 -2.43
CA ARG A 19 7.13 10.11 -2.50
C ARG A 19 7.40 10.75 -1.13
N ALA A 20 6.36 11.05 -0.35
CA ALA A 20 6.52 11.61 0.99
C ALA A 20 7.22 10.63 1.92
N ILE A 21 6.84 9.35 1.91
CA ILE A 21 7.49 8.29 2.68
C ILE A 21 8.98 8.20 2.32
N ILE A 22 9.33 8.13 1.02
CA ILE A 22 10.73 8.05 0.58
C ILE A 22 11.53 9.28 1.04
N ARG A 23 10.96 10.47 0.94
CA ARG A 23 11.61 11.71 1.39
C ARG A 23 11.93 11.65 2.88
N GLU A 24 10.97 11.24 3.70
CA GLU A 24 11.17 11.13 5.15
C GLU A 24 12.14 10.01 5.53
N LEU A 25 12.09 8.86 4.85
CA LEU A 25 13.06 7.79 5.05
C LEU A 25 14.50 8.26 4.76
N LYS A 26 14.71 8.97 3.64
CA LYS A 26 16.02 9.55 3.29
C LYS A 26 16.48 10.58 4.32
N LYS A 27 15.58 11.49 4.75
CA LYS A 27 15.88 12.49 5.78
C LYS A 27 16.29 11.86 7.11
N LYS A 28 15.70 10.72 7.46
CA LYS A 28 16.04 9.93 8.65
C LYS A 28 17.28 9.03 8.48
N GLY A 29 17.97 9.10 7.34
CA GLY A 29 19.23 8.39 7.10
C GLY A 29 19.08 6.93 6.67
N TYR A 30 17.88 6.46 6.29
CA TYR A 30 17.72 5.12 5.73
C TYR A 30 18.31 5.04 4.33
N LYS A 31 19.26 4.11 4.13
CA LYS A 31 20.05 4.00 2.89
C LYS A 31 19.53 2.92 1.92
N LYS A 32 18.86 1.89 2.42
CA LYS A 32 18.43 0.72 1.63
C LYS A 32 16.94 0.79 1.27
N ILE A 33 16.57 1.80 0.50
CA ILE A 33 15.19 1.97 0.04
C ILE A 33 15.05 1.28 -1.32
N ILE A 34 14.09 0.34 -1.41
CA ILE A 34 13.76 -0.42 -2.60
C ILE A 34 12.49 0.20 -3.20
N ALA A 35 12.49 0.43 -4.50
CA ALA A 35 11.36 0.92 -5.26
C ALA A 35 11.35 0.27 -6.65
N ALA A 36 10.18 0.04 -7.20
CA ALA A 36 9.99 -0.50 -8.55
C ALA A 36 8.81 0.17 -9.23
N ASP A 37 9.01 0.63 -10.45
CA ASP A 37 7.93 1.17 -11.29
C ASP A 37 7.01 0.06 -11.78
N ARG A 38 5.77 0.43 -12.15
CA ARG A 38 4.77 -0.52 -12.66
C ARG A 38 5.29 -1.30 -13.88
N GLN A 39 6.10 -0.69 -14.73
CA GLN A 39 6.70 -1.38 -15.89
C GLN A 39 7.68 -2.49 -15.48
N LYS A 40 8.37 -2.33 -14.34
CA LYS A 40 9.30 -3.31 -13.79
C LYS A 40 8.64 -4.33 -12.87
N LEU A 41 7.57 -3.92 -12.20
CA LEU A 41 6.83 -4.74 -11.25
C LEU A 41 5.34 -4.36 -11.27
N ASP A 42 4.55 -5.14 -12.00
CA ASP A 42 3.10 -5.05 -11.92
C ASP A 42 2.63 -5.78 -10.66
N LEU A 43 2.07 -5.03 -9.72
CA LEU A 43 1.60 -5.56 -8.44
C LEU A 43 0.32 -6.40 -8.58
N THR A 44 -0.37 -6.35 -9.71
CA THR A 44 -1.48 -7.25 -10.01
C THR A 44 -1.02 -8.65 -10.43
N ASN A 45 0.26 -8.81 -10.78
CA ASN A 45 0.84 -10.10 -11.14
C ASN A 45 1.46 -10.79 -9.92
N GLN A 46 0.77 -11.80 -9.40
CA GLN A 46 1.15 -12.55 -8.21
C GLN A 46 2.57 -13.15 -8.29
N ILE A 47 2.90 -13.77 -9.42
CA ILE A 47 4.19 -14.47 -9.60
C ILE A 47 5.35 -13.45 -9.57
N SER A 48 5.17 -12.32 -10.26
CA SER A 48 6.15 -11.25 -10.32
C SER A 48 6.39 -10.63 -8.94
N VAL A 49 5.30 -10.39 -8.17
CA VAL A 49 5.39 -9.86 -6.81
C VAL A 49 6.13 -10.82 -5.88
N LEU A 50 5.76 -12.11 -5.90
CA LEU A 50 6.40 -13.12 -5.06
C LEU A 50 7.89 -13.26 -5.37
N ARG A 51 8.24 -13.30 -6.68
CA ARG A 51 9.64 -13.37 -7.15
C ARG A 51 10.44 -12.14 -6.70
N PHE A 52 9.85 -10.95 -6.84
CA PHE A 52 10.47 -9.70 -6.42
C PHE A 52 10.74 -9.66 -4.92
N LEU A 53 9.77 -10.04 -4.10
CA LEU A 53 9.90 -10.03 -2.65
C LEU A 53 10.89 -11.09 -2.15
N LYS A 54 10.88 -12.30 -2.72
CA LYS A 54 11.86 -13.36 -2.42
C LYS A 54 13.29 -12.95 -2.79
N LYS A 55 13.48 -12.24 -3.92
CA LYS A 55 14.79 -11.76 -4.37
C LYS A 55 15.33 -10.65 -3.47
N ASN A 56 14.50 -9.66 -3.16
CA ASN A 56 14.93 -8.44 -2.45
C ASN A 56 14.94 -8.62 -0.92
N LYS A 57 14.08 -9.47 -0.39
CA LYS A 57 13.91 -9.75 1.06
C LYS A 57 13.87 -8.46 1.89
N PRO A 58 12.87 -7.59 1.70
CA PRO A 58 12.76 -6.38 2.49
C PRO A 58 12.44 -6.73 3.95
N ASP A 59 12.99 -5.96 4.87
CA ASP A 59 12.68 -6.05 6.30
C ASP A 59 11.35 -5.38 6.62
N PHE A 60 10.99 -4.38 5.78
CA PHE A 60 9.80 -3.55 5.95
C PHE A 60 9.15 -3.22 4.60
N ILE A 61 7.83 -3.24 4.56
CA ILE A 61 7.05 -2.84 3.37
C ILE A 61 6.08 -1.71 3.75
N PHE A 62 6.10 -0.63 2.98
CA PHE A 62 5.03 0.36 2.93
C PHE A 62 4.23 0.11 1.65
N LEU A 63 2.99 -0.34 1.80
CA LEU A 63 2.06 -0.53 0.69
C LEU A 63 1.22 0.74 0.50
N ALA A 64 1.71 1.65 -0.34
CA ALA A 64 1.07 2.89 -0.73
C ALA A 64 0.61 2.86 -2.20
N ALA A 65 0.62 1.67 -2.81
CA ALA A 65 0.18 1.46 -4.18
C ALA A 65 -1.30 1.12 -4.21
N ALA A 66 -2.05 1.85 -5.01
CA ALA A 66 -3.44 1.57 -5.31
C ALA A 66 -3.80 2.18 -6.68
N LYS A 67 -4.82 1.64 -7.34
CA LYS A 67 -5.52 2.35 -8.41
C LYS A 67 -6.44 3.37 -7.74
N VAL A 68 -6.17 4.65 -7.99
CA VAL A 68 -6.94 5.76 -7.40
C VAL A 68 -7.50 6.65 -8.49
N GLY A 69 -8.62 7.31 -8.22
CA GLY A 69 -9.26 8.25 -9.14
C GLY A 69 -10.30 9.11 -8.44
N GLY A 70 -10.83 10.08 -9.15
CA GLY A 70 -11.94 10.91 -8.66
C GLY A 70 -13.27 10.15 -8.63
N ILE A 71 -14.28 10.76 -8.01
CA ILE A 71 -15.64 10.20 -7.81
C ILE A 71 -16.23 9.67 -9.12
N TYR A 72 -16.15 10.44 -10.20
CA TYR A 72 -16.66 10.02 -11.51
C TYR A 72 -16.00 8.73 -12.03
N SER A 73 -14.68 8.65 -11.95
CA SER A 73 -13.93 7.48 -12.44
C SER A 73 -14.23 6.23 -11.60
N ASN A 74 -14.26 6.38 -10.27
CA ASN A 74 -14.62 5.28 -9.37
C ASN A 74 -16.03 4.78 -9.65
N ASN A 75 -16.99 5.68 -9.88
CA ASN A 75 -18.38 5.31 -10.15
C ASN A 75 -18.55 4.63 -11.52
N LYS A 76 -17.77 5.06 -12.53
CA LYS A 76 -17.83 4.51 -13.89
C LYS A 76 -17.15 3.14 -14.02
N TYR A 77 -16.03 2.93 -13.34
CA TYR A 77 -15.18 1.74 -13.49
C TYR A 77 -15.07 0.94 -12.19
N LYS A 78 -16.19 0.73 -11.49
CA LYS A 78 -16.25 0.09 -10.17
C LYS A 78 -15.52 -1.25 -10.11
N ALA A 79 -15.80 -2.12 -11.08
CA ALA A 79 -15.20 -3.46 -11.15
C ALA A 79 -13.68 -3.41 -11.33
N ASP A 80 -13.18 -2.51 -12.20
CA ASP A 80 -11.74 -2.37 -12.45
C ASP A 80 -11.00 -1.87 -11.21
N TYR A 81 -11.57 -0.88 -10.49
CA TYR A 81 -11.01 -0.38 -9.25
C TYR A 81 -10.98 -1.45 -8.16
N LEU A 82 -12.07 -2.17 -7.99
CA LEU A 82 -12.16 -3.26 -7.03
C LEU A 82 -11.14 -4.35 -7.35
N TYR A 83 -11.13 -4.84 -8.59
CA TYR A 83 -10.25 -5.92 -9.02
C TYR A 83 -8.77 -5.56 -8.87
N GLU A 84 -8.34 -4.42 -9.44
CA GLU A 84 -6.92 -4.05 -9.39
C GLU A 84 -6.46 -3.81 -7.93
N ASN A 85 -7.25 -3.14 -7.10
CA ASN A 85 -6.88 -2.87 -5.71
C ASN A 85 -6.83 -4.14 -4.87
N LEU A 86 -7.80 -5.05 -5.02
CA LEU A 86 -7.76 -6.35 -4.34
C LEU A 86 -6.56 -7.18 -4.79
N ALA A 87 -6.28 -7.24 -6.10
CA ALA A 87 -5.12 -7.96 -6.62
C ALA A 87 -3.80 -7.42 -6.05
N ILE A 88 -3.62 -6.10 -6.02
CA ILE A 88 -2.44 -5.45 -5.42
C ILE A 88 -2.29 -5.85 -3.95
N GLN A 89 -3.37 -5.72 -3.16
CA GLN A 89 -3.35 -6.02 -1.73
C GLN A 89 -3.05 -7.50 -1.46
N LEU A 90 -3.78 -8.39 -2.10
CA LEU A 90 -3.60 -9.84 -1.93
C LEU A 90 -2.19 -10.28 -2.31
N ASN A 91 -1.68 -9.83 -3.46
CA ASN A 91 -0.37 -10.23 -3.94
C ASN A 91 0.76 -9.71 -3.06
N VAL A 92 0.70 -8.45 -2.61
CA VAL A 92 1.75 -7.88 -1.77
C VAL A 92 1.70 -8.44 -0.35
N ILE A 93 0.53 -8.55 0.26
CA ILE A 93 0.38 -9.07 1.63
C ILE A 93 0.77 -10.55 1.69
N ASN A 94 0.19 -11.38 0.79
CA ASN A 94 0.52 -12.80 0.74
C ASN A 94 1.98 -13.03 0.31
N GLY A 95 2.48 -12.26 -0.66
CA GLY A 95 3.87 -12.32 -1.08
C GLY A 95 4.84 -11.95 0.05
N ALA A 96 4.51 -10.97 0.88
CA ALA A 96 5.27 -10.60 2.07
C ALA A 96 5.32 -11.75 3.07
N TYR A 97 4.17 -12.36 3.37
CA TYR A 97 4.08 -13.53 4.25
C TYR A 97 4.95 -14.70 3.73
N LEU A 98 4.78 -15.10 2.47
CA LEU A 98 5.52 -16.20 1.86
C LEU A 98 7.04 -15.92 1.68
N SER A 99 7.45 -14.65 1.78
CA SER A 99 8.85 -14.23 1.71
C SER A 99 9.48 -13.98 3.08
N GLY A 100 8.72 -14.20 4.17
CA GLY A 100 9.19 -14.03 5.55
C GLY A 100 9.30 -12.57 6.00
N VAL A 101 8.66 -11.64 5.30
CA VAL A 101 8.60 -10.23 5.71
C VAL A 101 7.69 -10.09 6.91
N LYS A 102 8.22 -9.56 8.02
CA LYS A 102 7.49 -9.47 9.30
C LYS A 102 6.78 -8.13 9.51
N ASN A 103 7.17 -7.11 8.79
CA ASN A 103 6.69 -5.74 9.00
C ASN A 103 6.10 -5.18 7.71
N LEU A 104 4.80 -4.94 7.72
CA LEU A 104 4.07 -4.35 6.60
C LEU A 104 3.10 -3.30 7.13
N ILE A 105 3.14 -2.11 6.54
CA ILE A 105 2.12 -1.09 6.73
C ILE A 105 1.33 -0.99 5.42
N PHE A 106 0.05 -1.27 5.49
CA PHE A 106 -0.91 -1.05 4.42
C PHE A 106 -1.67 0.25 4.66
N LEU A 107 -1.64 1.15 3.70
CA LEU A 107 -2.38 2.41 3.77
C LEU A 107 -3.79 2.17 3.25
N GLY A 108 -4.75 2.15 4.18
CA GLY A 108 -6.17 2.04 3.87
C GLY A 108 -6.78 3.37 3.42
N SER A 109 -8.09 3.45 3.48
CA SER A 109 -8.86 4.65 3.16
C SER A 109 -9.71 5.07 4.34
N SER A 110 -9.91 6.38 4.53
CA SER A 110 -10.89 6.91 5.49
C SER A 110 -12.33 6.56 5.12
N CYS A 111 -12.58 6.19 3.87
CA CYS A 111 -13.91 5.77 3.39
C CYS A 111 -14.39 4.43 3.97
N ILE A 112 -13.57 3.73 4.76
CA ILE A 112 -14.02 2.56 5.54
C ILE A 112 -14.87 2.96 6.77
N TYR A 113 -14.85 4.24 7.14
CA TYR A 113 -15.64 4.76 8.23
C TYR A 113 -16.98 5.32 7.73
N PRO A 114 -18.01 5.40 8.58
CA PRO A 114 -19.29 5.97 8.19
C PRO A 114 -19.18 7.40 7.66
N LYS A 115 -19.96 7.72 6.62
CA LYS A 115 -19.99 9.05 5.98
C LYS A 115 -20.22 10.22 6.96
N ASN A 116 -20.97 9.97 8.03
CA ASN A 116 -21.31 10.97 9.06
C ASN A 116 -20.47 10.81 10.34
N SER A 117 -19.28 10.23 10.27
CA SER A 117 -18.41 10.08 11.43
C SER A 117 -18.04 11.42 12.05
N LYS A 118 -18.09 11.52 13.38
CA LYS A 118 -17.61 12.69 14.12
C LYS A 118 -16.09 12.87 13.90
N GLN A 119 -15.65 14.14 13.88
CA GLN A 119 -14.24 14.48 13.77
C GLN A 119 -13.65 14.83 15.17
N PRO A 120 -12.42 14.38 15.46
CA PRO A 120 -11.57 13.47 14.67
C PRO A 120 -12.11 12.05 14.64
N ILE A 121 -11.94 11.34 13.50
CA ILE A 121 -12.39 9.96 13.35
C ILE A 121 -11.60 9.05 14.30
N LYS A 122 -12.32 8.19 15.03
CA LYS A 122 -11.74 7.18 15.94
C LYS A 122 -11.89 5.78 15.35
N GLU A 123 -10.98 4.88 15.64
CA GLU A 123 -11.03 3.48 15.19
C GLU A 123 -12.34 2.77 15.60
N SER A 124 -12.89 3.13 16.78
CA SER A 124 -14.15 2.59 17.27
C SER A 124 -15.39 2.95 16.42
N TYR A 125 -15.25 3.85 15.45
CA TYR A 125 -16.33 4.22 14.53
C TYR A 125 -16.45 3.27 13.33
N LEU A 126 -15.51 2.34 13.17
CA LEU A 126 -15.57 1.34 12.11
C LEU A 126 -16.84 0.50 12.25
N LEU A 127 -17.56 0.31 11.14
CA LEU A 127 -18.82 -0.47 11.05
C LEU A 127 -19.98 0.06 11.91
N THR A 128 -19.98 1.30 12.35
CA THR A 128 -21.03 1.89 13.18
C THR A 128 -22.11 2.63 12.39
N GLY A 129 -22.03 2.70 11.08
CA GLY A 129 -23.01 3.37 10.23
C GLY A 129 -22.75 3.15 8.74
N GLU A 130 -23.56 3.85 7.91
CA GLU A 130 -23.49 3.75 6.46
C GLU A 130 -22.21 4.35 5.90
N LEU A 131 -21.62 3.68 4.91
CA LEU A 131 -20.47 4.19 4.14
C LEU A 131 -20.92 5.20 3.08
N GLU A 132 -19.95 5.91 2.50
CA GLU A 132 -20.19 6.68 1.27
C GLU A 132 -20.67 5.77 0.14
N PRO A 133 -21.57 6.25 -0.76
CA PRO A 133 -22.11 5.46 -1.87
C PRO A 133 -21.05 4.96 -2.84
#